data_9a3c8cd2db870e1fedb2b690a5afd269
#
_entry.id   9a3c8cd2db870e1fedb2b690a5afd269
#
_cell.length_a   1.000
_cell.length_b   1.000
_cell.length_c   1.000
_cell.angle_alpha   90.00
_cell.angle_beta   90.00
_cell.angle_gamma   90.00
#
_symmetry.space_group_name_H-M   'P 1'
#
loop_
_entity.id
_entity.type
_entity.pdbx_description
1 polymer ?
#
loop_
_entity_poly.entity_id
_entity_poly.type
_entity_poly.pdbx_seq_one_letter_code
_entity_poly.pdbx_strand_id
1 'polypeptide(L)'
;MSLSPAQLAATLDSTNLRLDATAADIEALCHEAAGQKFACAMIYPASVPLAARVLKGTGLRIGTVIGFPSGRFATRAKAAEIEAASAAGAQEVDIVMNYAALRDGEEAIVSTEVIQLTALAHKLGLLIKVIVETCYLPEPCLLSALRICEDAGADFIKTSTGFGSAGAKPEHLKLWASHRRGSIQLKAAGGIKTLADAQSLLAAGATRLGTSNAAAIVAEARGKTPASPAGGVY
;
A
#
# COMPACT_ATOMS: atom_id res chain seq x y z
N MET A 1 -11.82 14.71 -15.01
CA MET A 1 -11.66 13.82 -16.19
C MET A 1 -11.59 12.38 -15.71
N SER A 2 -12.32 11.45 -16.31
CA SER A 2 -12.20 10.03 -15.98
C SER A 2 -10.88 9.47 -16.56
N LEU A 3 -10.17 8.68 -15.78
CA LEU A 3 -8.98 7.97 -16.26
C LEU A 3 -9.38 6.92 -17.30
N SER A 4 -8.58 6.73 -18.33
CA SER A 4 -8.72 5.57 -19.22
C SER A 4 -8.45 4.28 -18.45
N PRO A 5 -8.94 3.11 -18.90
CA PRO A 5 -8.67 1.83 -18.23
C PRO A 5 -7.17 1.52 -18.05
N ALA A 6 -6.32 1.97 -18.97
CA ALA A 6 -4.86 1.81 -18.86
C ALA A 6 -4.26 2.73 -17.80
N GLN A 7 -4.71 3.98 -17.74
CA GLN A 7 -4.29 4.91 -16.70
C GLN A 7 -4.76 4.44 -15.31
N LEU A 8 -5.99 3.94 -15.20
CA LEU A 8 -6.50 3.35 -13.97
C LEU A 8 -5.63 2.15 -13.53
N ALA A 9 -5.34 1.22 -14.44
CA ALA A 9 -4.48 0.07 -14.15
C ALA A 9 -3.14 0.50 -13.56
N ALA A 10 -2.51 1.53 -14.11
CA ALA A 10 -1.24 2.06 -13.63
C ALA A 10 -1.30 2.70 -12.23
N THR A 11 -2.48 2.90 -11.64
CA THR A 11 -2.65 3.35 -10.26
C THR A 11 -2.88 2.20 -9.27
N LEU A 12 -3.05 0.96 -9.74
CA LEU A 12 -3.45 -0.16 -8.90
C LEU A 12 -2.26 -1.01 -8.46
N ASP A 13 -2.13 -1.24 -7.15
CA ASP A 13 -1.33 -2.32 -6.59
C ASP A 13 -2.24 -3.54 -6.45
N SER A 14 -2.04 -4.54 -7.34
CA SER A 14 -2.74 -5.82 -7.24
C SER A 14 -2.24 -6.58 -6.03
N THR A 15 -3.13 -6.86 -5.08
CA THR A 15 -2.76 -7.25 -3.72
C THR A 15 -3.27 -8.64 -3.37
N ASN A 16 -2.38 -9.51 -2.88
CA ASN A 16 -2.75 -10.75 -2.21
C ASN A 16 -1.99 -10.86 -0.88
N LEU A 17 -2.68 -10.53 0.20
CA LEU A 17 -2.20 -10.67 1.58
C LEU A 17 -3.12 -11.60 2.38
N ARG A 18 -3.78 -12.55 1.70
CA ARG A 18 -4.55 -13.60 2.37
C ARG A 18 -3.60 -14.47 3.20
N LEU A 19 -4.06 -14.87 4.39
CA LEU A 19 -3.26 -15.69 5.31
C LEU A 19 -3.07 -17.12 4.79
N ASP A 20 -3.94 -17.57 3.90
CA ASP A 20 -3.97 -18.91 3.30
C ASP A 20 -3.51 -18.92 1.82
N ALA A 21 -2.94 -17.83 1.32
CA ALA A 21 -2.49 -17.74 -0.06
C ALA A 21 -1.40 -18.78 -0.37
N THR A 22 -1.62 -19.55 -1.42
CA THR A 22 -0.68 -20.55 -1.91
C THR A 22 0.33 -19.97 -2.90
N ALA A 23 1.38 -20.70 -3.23
CA ALA A 23 2.32 -20.31 -4.28
C ALA A 23 1.61 -20.11 -5.62
N ALA A 24 0.64 -20.96 -5.97
CA ALA A 24 -0.15 -20.84 -7.20
C ALA A 24 -0.98 -19.54 -7.24
N ASP A 25 -1.55 -19.13 -6.09
CA ASP A 25 -2.28 -17.86 -5.98
C ASP A 25 -1.35 -16.65 -6.25
N ILE A 26 -0.11 -16.72 -5.76
CA ILE A 26 0.88 -15.66 -5.97
C ILE A 26 1.37 -15.63 -7.44
N GLU A 27 1.60 -16.79 -8.05
CA GLU A 27 1.96 -16.87 -9.48
C GLU A 27 0.83 -16.30 -10.35
N ALA A 28 -0.42 -16.67 -10.08
CA ALA A 28 -1.60 -16.16 -10.79
C ALA A 28 -1.71 -14.63 -10.66
N LEU A 29 -1.55 -14.08 -9.45
CA LEU A 29 -1.52 -12.64 -9.22
C LEU A 29 -0.42 -11.96 -10.05
N CYS A 30 0.79 -12.52 -10.05
CA CYS A 30 1.94 -11.95 -10.76
C CYS A 30 1.68 -11.90 -12.28
N HIS A 31 1.20 -12.99 -12.86
CA HIS A 31 0.87 -13.05 -14.29
C HIS A 31 -0.24 -12.08 -14.66
N GLU A 32 -1.31 -12.02 -13.87
CA GLU A 32 -2.40 -11.08 -14.07
C GLU A 32 -1.91 -9.63 -13.98
N ALA A 33 -1.14 -9.31 -12.93
CA ALA A 33 -0.64 -7.96 -12.70
C ALA A 33 0.29 -7.48 -13.83
N ALA A 34 1.16 -8.35 -14.32
CA ALA A 34 2.03 -8.05 -15.46
C ALA A 34 1.22 -7.86 -16.76
N GLY A 35 0.26 -8.76 -17.04
CA GLY A 35 -0.58 -8.70 -18.23
C GLY A 35 -1.47 -7.46 -18.28
N GLN A 36 -1.95 -7.00 -17.13
CA GLN A 36 -2.79 -5.80 -17.01
C GLN A 36 -1.98 -4.51 -16.87
N LYS A 37 -0.66 -4.59 -16.70
CA LYS A 37 0.24 -3.46 -16.46
C LYS A 37 -0.15 -2.66 -15.22
N PHE A 38 -0.43 -3.35 -14.11
CA PHE A 38 -0.66 -2.72 -12.81
C PHE A 38 0.62 -2.02 -12.32
N ALA A 39 0.48 -1.17 -11.30
CA ALA A 39 1.62 -0.45 -10.75
C ALA A 39 2.58 -1.39 -10.00
N CYS A 40 2.02 -2.37 -9.27
CA CYS A 40 2.78 -3.25 -8.40
C CYS A 40 2.01 -4.55 -8.11
N ALA A 41 2.72 -5.64 -7.88
CA ALA A 41 2.21 -6.84 -7.22
C ALA A 41 2.56 -6.76 -5.73
N MET A 42 1.54 -6.65 -4.86
CA MET A 42 1.70 -6.48 -3.41
C MET A 42 1.43 -7.79 -2.69
N ILE A 43 2.44 -8.33 -2.03
CA ILE A 43 2.43 -9.68 -1.44
C ILE A 43 3.15 -9.72 -0.09
N TYR A 44 3.03 -10.84 0.65
CA TYR A 44 3.82 -11.06 1.88
C TYR A 44 5.31 -11.27 1.59
N PRO A 45 6.23 -10.93 2.54
CA PRO A 45 7.67 -11.03 2.36
C PRO A 45 8.16 -12.42 1.93
N ALA A 46 7.59 -13.49 2.48
CA ALA A 46 7.94 -14.87 2.14
C ALA A 46 7.70 -15.23 0.66
N SER A 47 6.81 -14.51 -0.03
CA SER A 47 6.46 -14.72 -1.43
C SER A 47 7.32 -13.92 -2.41
N VAL A 48 8.12 -12.96 -1.93
CA VAL A 48 8.94 -12.08 -2.79
C VAL A 48 9.91 -12.87 -3.68
N PRO A 49 10.65 -13.91 -3.19
CA PRO A 49 11.55 -14.69 -4.06
C PRO A 49 10.81 -15.41 -5.20
N LEU A 50 9.59 -15.88 -4.97
CA LEU A 50 8.76 -16.49 -6.01
C LEU A 50 8.34 -15.44 -7.05
N ALA A 51 7.81 -14.31 -6.60
CA ALA A 51 7.41 -13.21 -7.50
C ALA A 51 8.59 -12.67 -8.31
N ALA A 52 9.79 -12.56 -7.73
CA ALA A 52 10.99 -12.13 -8.43
C ALA A 52 11.37 -13.05 -9.60
N ARG A 53 11.16 -14.37 -9.44
CA ARG A 53 11.36 -15.34 -10.53
C ARG A 53 10.30 -15.20 -11.61
N VAL A 54 9.02 -15.15 -11.22
CA VAL A 54 7.87 -15.10 -12.15
C VAL A 54 7.86 -13.81 -12.96
N LEU A 55 8.21 -12.68 -12.32
CA LEU A 55 8.13 -11.34 -12.92
C LEU A 55 9.42 -10.91 -13.62
N LYS A 56 10.42 -11.80 -13.70
CA LYS A 56 11.70 -11.49 -14.36
C LYS A 56 11.47 -11.03 -15.81
N GLY A 57 11.94 -9.83 -16.14
CA GLY A 57 11.83 -9.26 -17.48
C GLY A 57 10.49 -8.61 -17.82
N THR A 58 9.50 -8.63 -16.94
CA THR A 58 8.18 -8.00 -17.19
C THR A 58 8.17 -6.49 -16.94
N GLY A 59 9.09 -5.99 -16.10
CA GLY A 59 9.12 -4.59 -15.65
C GLY A 59 8.08 -4.26 -14.55
N LEU A 60 7.23 -5.22 -14.14
CA LEU A 60 6.30 -5.02 -13.03
C LEU A 60 7.06 -4.97 -11.70
N ARG A 61 6.72 -4.02 -10.85
CA ARG A 61 7.32 -3.90 -9.51
C ARG A 61 6.74 -4.91 -8.53
N ILE A 62 7.58 -5.35 -7.61
CA ILE A 62 7.21 -6.22 -6.49
C ILE A 62 7.21 -5.36 -5.23
N GLY A 63 6.06 -5.30 -4.57
CA GLY A 63 5.91 -4.67 -3.27
C GLY A 63 5.66 -5.70 -2.18
N THR A 64 6.09 -5.37 -0.97
CA THR A 64 5.80 -6.20 0.20
C THR A 64 5.50 -5.35 1.43
N VAL A 65 5.02 -6.00 2.48
CA VAL A 65 4.61 -5.35 3.73
C VAL A 65 5.65 -5.58 4.83
N ILE A 66 5.81 -4.60 5.72
CA ILE A 66 6.79 -4.60 6.81
C ILE A 66 6.11 -4.24 8.13
N GLY A 67 6.42 -4.98 9.19
CA GLY A 67 5.79 -4.79 10.51
C GLY A 67 4.28 -5.01 10.48
N PHE A 68 3.83 -5.86 9.59
CA PHE A 68 2.42 -5.99 9.21
C PHE A 68 1.69 -7.09 10.01
N PRO A 69 0.37 -6.90 10.37
CA PRO A 69 -0.44 -5.71 10.11
C PRO A 69 -0.43 -4.67 11.25
N SER A 70 0.13 -4.97 12.42
CA SER A 70 -0.09 -4.17 13.63
C SER A 70 0.82 -2.96 13.80
N GLY A 71 1.97 -2.91 13.11
CA GLY A 71 2.99 -1.89 13.31
C GLY A 71 3.72 -1.96 14.66
N ARG A 72 3.31 -2.84 15.58
CA ARG A 72 3.81 -2.95 16.96
C ARG A 72 5.02 -3.89 17.08
N PHE A 73 6.01 -3.65 16.22
CA PHE A 73 7.28 -4.37 16.21
C PHE A 73 8.41 -3.41 16.57
N ALA A 74 9.49 -3.94 17.14
CA ALA A 74 10.68 -3.12 17.37
C ALA A 74 11.21 -2.59 16.03
N THR A 75 11.67 -1.33 16.00
CA THR A 75 12.21 -0.67 14.80
C THR A 75 13.30 -1.52 14.12
N ARG A 76 14.20 -2.14 14.92
CA ARG A 76 15.24 -3.03 14.39
C ARG A 76 14.70 -4.27 13.66
N ALA A 77 13.53 -4.79 14.09
CA ALA A 77 12.89 -5.92 13.43
C ALA A 77 12.33 -5.51 12.07
N LYS A 78 11.64 -4.36 12.01
CA LYS A 78 11.18 -3.78 10.74
C LYS A 78 12.34 -3.45 9.80
N ALA A 79 13.47 -2.95 10.33
CA ALA A 79 14.66 -2.70 9.53
C ALA A 79 15.21 -3.99 8.91
N ALA A 80 15.31 -5.07 9.68
CA ALA A 80 15.74 -6.37 9.18
C ALA A 80 14.77 -6.95 8.11
N GLU A 81 13.45 -6.74 8.27
CA GLU A 81 12.47 -7.11 7.26
C GLU A 81 12.66 -6.32 5.95
N ILE A 82 12.97 -5.01 6.01
CA ILE A 82 13.27 -4.18 4.82
C ILE A 82 14.51 -4.70 4.10
N GLU A 83 15.59 -4.98 4.84
CA GLU A 83 16.83 -5.53 4.27
C GLU A 83 16.59 -6.88 3.59
N ALA A 84 15.87 -7.78 4.26
CA ALA A 84 15.52 -9.08 3.72
C ALA A 84 14.63 -8.98 2.47
N ALA A 85 13.65 -8.07 2.46
CA ALA A 85 12.77 -7.83 1.33
C ALA A 85 13.54 -7.30 0.12
N SER A 86 14.46 -6.33 0.33
CA SER A 86 15.33 -5.81 -0.72
C SER A 86 16.22 -6.90 -1.30
N ALA A 87 16.88 -7.70 -0.46
CA ALA A 87 17.72 -8.81 -0.89
C ALA A 87 16.94 -9.89 -1.66
N ALA A 88 15.66 -10.08 -1.35
CA ALA A 88 14.76 -11.01 -2.04
C ALA A 88 14.25 -10.49 -3.40
N GLY A 89 14.41 -9.20 -3.70
CA GLY A 89 14.03 -8.59 -4.98
C GLY A 89 12.80 -7.69 -4.94
N ALA A 90 12.33 -7.26 -3.76
CA ALA A 90 11.31 -6.22 -3.67
C ALA A 90 11.85 -4.87 -4.16
N GLN A 91 10.99 -4.06 -4.77
CA GLN A 91 11.28 -2.68 -5.17
C GLN A 91 10.44 -1.66 -4.41
N GLU A 92 9.37 -2.10 -3.75
CA GLU A 92 8.50 -1.25 -2.93
C GLU A 92 8.21 -1.91 -1.58
N VAL A 93 8.17 -1.12 -0.53
CA VAL A 93 7.79 -1.59 0.83
C VAL A 93 6.68 -0.72 1.41
N ASP A 94 5.65 -1.38 1.95
CA ASP A 94 4.57 -0.74 2.69
C ASP A 94 4.80 -1.03 4.17
N ILE A 95 5.40 -0.09 4.91
CA ILE A 95 5.67 -0.25 6.34
C ILE A 95 4.46 0.16 7.17
N VAL A 96 4.15 -0.57 8.23
CA VAL A 96 3.12 -0.14 9.20
C VAL A 96 3.80 0.65 10.32
N MET A 97 3.44 1.94 10.48
CA MET A 97 3.89 2.73 11.62
C MET A 97 3.30 2.19 12.93
N ASN A 98 3.93 2.48 14.05
CA ASN A 98 3.32 2.18 15.34
C ASN A 98 2.20 3.19 15.65
N TYR A 99 1.04 3.01 14.98
CA TYR A 99 -0.11 3.90 15.11
C TYR A 99 -0.72 3.89 16.53
N ALA A 100 -0.54 2.82 17.30
CA ALA A 100 -0.98 2.78 18.68
C ALA A 100 -0.16 3.77 19.54
N ALA A 101 1.15 3.79 19.42
CA ALA A 101 2.01 4.75 20.11
C ALA A 101 1.68 6.20 19.67
N LEU A 102 1.42 6.42 18.37
CA LEU A 102 0.99 7.75 17.91
C LEU A 102 -0.31 8.20 18.58
N ARG A 103 -1.29 7.31 18.70
CA ARG A 103 -2.56 7.58 19.38
C ARG A 103 -2.38 7.87 20.87
N ASP A 104 -1.39 7.25 21.51
CA ASP A 104 -1.05 7.43 22.92
C ASP A 104 -0.19 8.70 23.16
N GLY A 105 0.11 9.48 22.09
CA GLY A 105 0.88 10.74 22.19
C GLY A 105 2.40 10.56 22.08
N GLU A 106 2.89 9.37 21.80
CA GLU A 106 4.33 9.05 21.67
C GLU A 106 4.87 9.45 20.27
N GLU A 107 4.54 10.67 19.83
CA GLU A 107 4.83 11.16 18.47
C GLU A 107 6.33 11.14 18.15
N ALA A 108 7.19 11.49 19.12
CA ALA A 108 8.65 11.52 18.94
C ALA A 108 9.24 10.12 18.64
N ILE A 109 8.71 9.08 19.30
CA ILE A 109 9.13 7.69 19.08
C ILE A 109 8.73 7.24 17.67
N VAL A 110 7.49 7.52 17.28
CA VAL A 110 6.96 7.15 15.96
C VAL A 110 7.70 7.92 14.85
N SER A 111 7.98 9.20 15.05
CA SER A 111 8.75 10.02 14.11
C SER A 111 10.16 9.45 13.90
N THR A 112 10.86 9.12 15.00
CA THR A 112 12.19 8.50 14.93
C THR A 112 12.17 7.18 14.17
N GLU A 113 11.18 6.32 14.42
CA GLU A 113 11.00 5.06 13.69
C GLU A 113 10.84 5.30 12.18
N VAL A 114 9.90 6.16 11.80
CA VAL A 114 9.58 6.40 10.38
C VAL A 114 10.76 7.01 9.64
N ILE A 115 11.49 7.97 10.26
CA ILE A 115 12.70 8.56 9.70
C ILE A 115 13.76 7.48 9.44
N GLN A 116 14.05 6.64 10.43
CA GLN A 116 15.07 5.60 10.31
C GLN A 116 14.73 4.58 9.22
N LEU A 117 13.48 4.12 9.17
CA LEU A 117 13.04 3.11 8.20
C LEU A 117 12.96 3.70 6.78
N THR A 118 12.56 4.97 6.63
CA THR A 118 12.54 5.65 5.33
C THR A 118 13.95 5.82 4.79
N ALA A 119 14.88 6.30 5.61
CA ALA A 119 16.28 6.45 5.22
C ALA A 119 16.91 5.10 4.80
N LEU A 120 16.60 4.01 5.52
CA LEU A 120 17.07 2.67 5.17
C LEU A 120 16.48 2.20 3.83
N ALA A 121 15.17 2.35 3.63
CA ALA A 121 14.51 1.95 2.38
C ALA A 121 15.12 2.70 1.18
N HIS A 122 15.29 4.01 1.27
CA HIS A 122 15.90 4.83 0.21
C HIS A 122 17.37 4.44 -0.05
N LYS A 123 18.15 4.16 1.01
CA LYS A 123 19.53 3.66 0.86
C LYS A 123 19.60 2.36 0.07
N LEU A 124 18.57 1.52 0.17
CA LEU A 124 18.45 0.26 -0.56
C LEU A 124 17.75 0.42 -1.94
N GLY A 125 17.40 1.65 -2.34
CA GLY A 125 16.72 1.93 -3.60
C GLY A 125 15.25 1.53 -3.64
N LEU A 126 14.61 1.33 -2.47
CA LEU A 126 13.21 0.96 -2.36
C LEU A 126 12.31 2.19 -2.30
N LEU A 127 11.17 2.13 -2.98
CA LEU A 127 10.06 3.05 -2.74
C LEU A 127 9.35 2.66 -1.44
N ILE A 128 9.08 3.63 -0.58
CA ILE A 128 8.48 3.39 0.74
C ILE A 128 7.11 4.04 0.88
N LYS A 129 6.15 3.27 1.41
CA LYS A 129 4.81 3.77 1.76
C LYS A 129 4.56 3.48 3.24
N VAL A 130 4.11 4.48 3.98
CA VAL A 130 3.85 4.38 5.42
C VAL A 130 2.36 4.18 5.67
N ILE A 131 1.98 3.00 6.18
CA ILE A 131 0.60 2.68 6.56
C ILE A 131 0.35 3.22 7.96
N VAL A 132 -0.67 4.07 8.09
CA VAL A 132 -1.00 4.72 9.36
C VAL A 132 -2.24 4.13 10.05
N GLU A 133 -2.97 3.25 9.38
CA GLU A 133 -4.20 2.58 9.85
C GLU A 133 -5.26 3.56 10.34
N THR A 134 -5.78 4.33 9.40
CA THR A 134 -6.66 5.50 9.67
C THR A 134 -7.89 5.18 10.50
N CYS A 135 -8.39 3.95 10.48
CA CYS A 135 -9.60 3.58 11.23
C CYS A 135 -9.43 3.62 12.76
N TYR A 136 -8.19 3.66 13.25
CA TYR A 136 -7.89 3.74 14.69
C TYR A 136 -7.42 5.12 15.13
N LEU A 137 -7.25 6.07 14.20
CA LEU A 137 -6.68 7.38 14.49
C LEU A 137 -7.74 8.49 14.42
N PRO A 138 -7.86 9.35 15.44
CA PRO A 138 -8.63 10.57 15.36
C PRO A 138 -7.94 11.59 14.43
N GLU A 139 -8.69 12.57 13.95
CA GLU A 139 -8.20 13.57 12.97
C GLU A 139 -6.88 14.25 13.36
N PRO A 140 -6.65 14.70 14.60
CA PRO A 140 -5.36 15.27 14.97
C PRO A 140 -4.19 14.31 14.74
N CYS A 141 -4.36 13.01 15.05
CA CYS A 141 -3.34 12.00 14.81
C CYS A 141 -3.14 11.72 13.31
N LEU A 142 -4.18 11.85 12.46
CA LEU A 142 -4.04 11.74 11.01
C LEU A 142 -3.17 12.87 10.45
N LEU A 143 -3.28 14.08 10.99
CA LEU A 143 -2.45 15.22 10.62
C LEU A 143 -1.02 15.08 11.15
N SER A 144 -0.83 14.58 12.38
CA SER A 144 0.51 14.25 12.90
C SER A 144 1.18 13.16 12.08
N ALA A 145 0.44 12.10 11.69
CA ALA A 145 0.98 11.05 10.83
C ALA A 145 1.43 11.58 9.46
N LEU A 146 0.66 12.50 8.86
CA LEU A 146 1.05 13.15 7.61
C LEU A 146 2.37 13.92 7.77
N ARG A 147 2.51 14.74 8.83
CA ARG A 147 3.73 15.51 9.11
C ARG A 147 4.93 14.59 9.32
N ILE A 148 4.77 13.53 10.11
CA ILE A 148 5.82 12.54 10.35
C ILE A 148 6.31 11.93 9.03
N CYS A 149 5.38 11.53 8.15
CA CYS A 149 5.73 10.97 6.84
C CYS A 149 6.43 11.98 5.94
N GLU A 150 5.98 13.24 5.92
CA GLU A 150 6.60 14.33 5.16
C GLU A 150 8.01 14.65 5.67
N ASP A 151 8.16 14.81 6.98
CA ASP A 151 9.45 15.14 7.62
C ASP A 151 10.46 13.99 7.47
N ALA A 152 10.00 12.75 7.41
CA ALA A 152 10.81 11.58 7.10
C ALA A 152 11.17 11.45 5.60
N GLY A 153 10.51 12.18 4.72
CA GLY A 153 10.69 12.10 3.27
C GLY A 153 10.10 10.82 2.66
N ALA A 154 9.08 10.21 3.26
CA ALA A 154 8.43 9.03 2.71
C ALA A 154 7.78 9.33 1.34
N ASP A 155 7.80 8.36 0.41
CA ASP A 155 7.22 8.55 -0.92
C ASP A 155 5.69 8.60 -0.85
N PHE A 156 5.09 7.80 0.03
CA PHE A 156 3.65 7.75 0.21
C PHE A 156 3.26 7.68 1.69
N ILE A 157 2.14 8.33 2.03
CA ILE A 157 1.33 7.97 3.18
C ILE A 157 0.17 7.08 2.71
N LYS A 158 -0.09 5.97 3.40
CA LYS A 158 -1.11 4.96 3.06
C LYS A 158 -2.14 4.85 4.17
N THR A 159 -3.42 4.74 3.80
CA THR A 159 -4.52 4.73 4.76
C THR A 159 -4.54 3.49 5.66
N SER A 160 -4.48 2.31 5.10
CA SER A 160 -4.95 1.10 5.82
C SER A 160 -4.17 -0.14 5.44
N THR A 161 -4.13 -1.09 6.36
CA THR A 161 -3.62 -2.45 6.12
C THR A 161 -4.62 -3.33 5.37
N GLY A 162 -5.92 -3.11 5.58
CA GLY A 162 -7.00 -4.00 5.18
C GLY A 162 -7.41 -5.00 6.28
N PHE A 163 -6.67 -5.05 7.40
CA PHE A 163 -6.95 -5.91 8.56
C PHE A 163 -7.58 -5.14 9.72
N GLY A 164 -7.71 -3.82 9.61
CA GLY A 164 -8.38 -2.98 10.59
C GLY A 164 -9.90 -3.07 10.51
N SER A 165 -10.58 -2.33 11.39
CA SER A 165 -12.05 -2.29 11.47
C SER A 165 -12.73 -1.59 10.28
N ALA A 166 -11.97 -0.77 9.52
CA ALA A 166 -12.43 -0.10 8.31
C ALA A 166 -11.27 0.16 7.34
N GLY A 167 -11.58 0.30 6.05
CA GLY A 167 -10.63 0.62 5.00
C GLY A 167 -10.53 2.13 4.72
N ALA A 168 -10.07 2.46 3.51
CA ALA A 168 -9.90 3.83 3.05
C ALA A 168 -11.23 4.59 3.01
N LYS A 169 -11.18 5.84 3.46
CA LYS A 169 -12.30 6.79 3.37
C LYS A 169 -11.88 8.04 2.59
N PRO A 170 -12.70 8.52 1.65
CA PRO A 170 -12.40 9.74 0.89
C PRO A 170 -12.11 10.96 1.77
N GLU A 171 -12.76 11.05 2.95
CA GLU A 171 -12.57 12.16 3.89
C GLU A 171 -11.12 12.25 4.38
N HIS A 172 -10.50 11.12 4.71
CA HIS A 172 -9.11 11.09 5.17
C HIS A 172 -8.13 11.54 4.06
N LEU A 173 -8.39 11.13 2.82
CA LEU A 173 -7.57 11.55 1.68
C LEU A 173 -7.73 13.06 1.38
N LYS A 174 -8.95 13.59 1.43
CA LYS A 174 -9.22 15.03 1.29
C LYS A 174 -8.52 15.82 2.39
N LEU A 175 -8.57 15.33 3.63
CA LEU A 175 -7.87 15.93 4.77
C LEU A 175 -6.37 16.03 4.48
N TRP A 176 -5.74 14.93 4.07
CA TRP A 176 -4.32 14.92 3.73
C TRP A 176 -4.00 15.77 2.50
N ALA A 177 -4.82 15.68 1.45
CA ALA A 177 -4.61 16.47 0.23
C ALA A 177 -4.63 17.97 0.47
N SER A 178 -5.46 18.46 1.42
CA SER A 178 -5.56 19.88 1.79
C SER A 178 -4.47 20.35 2.76
N HIS A 179 -3.79 19.43 3.48
CA HIS A 179 -2.80 19.78 4.50
C HIS A 179 -1.38 19.37 4.14
N ARG A 180 -1.17 18.59 3.07
CA ARG A 180 0.19 18.20 2.65
C ARG A 180 1.00 19.40 2.19
N ARG A 181 2.28 19.42 2.58
CA ARG A 181 3.21 20.55 2.29
C ARG A 181 4.21 20.24 1.17
N GLY A 182 4.44 18.97 0.90
CA GLY A 182 5.48 18.52 -0.01
C GLY A 182 4.96 17.67 -1.16
N SER A 183 5.83 16.82 -1.70
CA SER A 183 5.56 15.94 -2.83
C SER A 183 5.06 14.57 -2.42
N ILE A 184 4.80 14.34 -1.11
CA ILE A 184 4.29 13.05 -0.63
C ILE A 184 3.02 12.66 -1.36
N GLN A 185 2.94 11.42 -1.81
CA GLN A 185 1.79 10.89 -2.52
C GLN A 185 0.84 10.17 -1.55
N LEU A 186 -0.43 10.07 -1.95
CA LEU A 186 -1.46 9.45 -1.13
C LEU A 186 -1.83 8.09 -1.71
N LYS A 187 -1.74 7.03 -0.88
CA LYS A 187 -2.21 5.69 -1.24
C LYS A 187 -3.45 5.34 -0.40
N ALA A 188 -4.50 4.87 -1.06
CA ALA A 188 -5.68 4.32 -0.42
C ALA A 188 -5.66 2.79 -0.51
N ALA A 189 -6.06 2.10 0.57
CA ALA A 189 -6.18 0.65 0.58
C ALA A 189 -7.24 0.18 1.59
N GLY A 190 -7.76 -1.04 1.39
CA GLY A 190 -8.81 -1.61 2.22
C GLY A 190 -10.22 -1.20 1.77
N GLY A 191 -11.06 -2.19 1.49
CA GLY A 191 -12.46 -1.99 1.11
C GLY A 191 -12.72 -1.52 -0.33
N ILE A 192 -11.72 -1.45 -1.19
CA ILE A 192 -11.84 -1.01 -2.59
C ILE A 192 -12.25 -2.21 -3.44
N LYS A 193 -13.51 -2.28 -3.86
CA LYS A 193 -14.08 -3.45 -4.56
C LYS A 193 -14.58 -3.15 -5.96
N THR A 194 -15.00 -1.90 -6.24
CA THR A 194 -15.67 -1.49 -7.47
C THR A 194 -14.93 -0.34 -8.15
N LEU A 195 -15.25 -0.09 -9.41
CA LEU A 195 -14.79 1.09 -10.13
C LEU A 195 -15.23 2.39 -9.45
N ALA A 196 -16.44 2.41 -8.87
CA ALA A 196 -16.95 3.58 -8.17
C ALA A 196 -16.14 3.90 -6.92
N ASP A 197 -15.74 2.87 -6.14
CA ASP A 197 -14.84 3.04 -4.98
C ASP A 197 -13.51 3.64 -5.43
N ALA A 198 -12.89 3.05 -6.47
CA ALA A 198 -11.62 3.51 -7.00
C ALA A 198 -11.69 4.96 -7.47
N GLN A 199 -12.72 5.32 -8.24
CA GLN A 199 -12.92 6.69 -8.74
C GLN A 199 -13.12 7.70 -7.60
N SER A 200 -13.89 7.33 -6.57
CA SER A 200 -14.14 8.18 -5.41
C SER A 200 -12.83 8.51 -4.66
N LEU A 201 -11.97 7.50 -4.45
CA LEU A 201 -10.70 7.68 -3.74
C LEU A 201 -9.68 8.45 -4.58
N LEU A 202 -9.62 8.21 -5.89
CA LEU A 202 -8.78 8.99 -6.81
C LEU A 202 -9.24 10.46 -6.86
N ALA A 203 -10.54 10.71 -6.92
CA ALA A 203 -11.09 12.08 -6.87
C ALA A 203 -10.81 12.78 -5.53
N ALA A 204 -10.65 12.02 -4.45
CA ALA A 204 -10.28 12.54 -3.14
C ALA A 204 -8.77 12.84 -2.98
N GLY A 205 -7.95 12.53 -4.00
CA GLY A 205 -6.53 12.86 -4.02
C GLY A 205 -5.57 11.66 -3.95
N ALA A 206 -6.07 10.41 -3.90
CA ALA A 206 -5.20 9.25 -4.03
C ALA A 206 -4.54 9.21 -5.40
N THR A 207 -3.26 8.81 -5.44
CA THR A 207 -2.51 8.56 -6.68
C THR A 207 -2.18 7.09 -6.86
N ARG A 208 -2.41 6.27 -5.81
CA ARG A 208 -2.18 4.83 -5.79
C ARG A 208 -3.31 4.15 -4.99
N LEU A 209 -3.76 2.99 -5.45
CA LEU A 209 -4.80 2.21 -4.80
C LEU A 209 -4.33 0.78 -4.58
N GLY A 210 -4.47 0.26 -3.36
CA GLY A 210 -4.20 -1.15 -3.02
C GLY A 210 -5.49 -1.94 -2.92
N THR A 211 -5.66 -2.97 -3.76
CA THR A 211 -6.88 -3.78 -3.79
C THR A 211 -6.62 -5.21 -4.26
N SER A 212 -7.36 -6.17 -3.73
CA SER A 212 -7.44 -7.54 -4.24
C SER A 212 -8.37 -7.68 -5.47
N ASN A 213 -9.09 -6.62 -5.84
CA ASN A 213 -10.05 -6.61 -6.96
C ASN A 213 -9.53 -5.82 -8.17
N ALA A 214 -8.22 -5.66 -8.32
CA ALA A 214 -7.64 -4.81 -9.37
C ALA A 214 -8.13 -5.18 -10.79
N ALA A 215 -8.14 -6.46 -11.12
CA ALA A 215 -8.60 -6.93 -12.42
C ALA A 215 -10.10 -6.69 -12.65
N ALA A 216 -10.94 -6.92 -11.64
CA ALA A 216 -12.37 -6.67 -11.72
C ALA A 216 -12.68 -5.18 -11.95
N ILE A 217 -11.99 -4.29 -11.22
CA ILE A 217 -12.12 -2.83 -11.37
C ILE A 217 -11.75 -2.38 -12.79
N VAL A 218 -10.65 -2.91 -13.35
CA VAL A 218 -10.25 -2.56 -14.72
C VAL A 218 -11.18 -3.17 -15.76
N ALA A 219 -11.72 -4.38 -15.52
CA ALA A 219 -12.73 -4.98 -16.40
C ALA A 219 -14.01 -4.13 -16.43
N GLU A 220 -14.48 -3.67 -15.28
CA GLU A 220 -15.63 -2.75 -15.18
C GLU A 220 -15.36 -1.42 -15.93
N ALA A 221 -14.16 -0.85 -15.80
CA ALA A 221 -13.77 0.34 -16.54
C ALA A 221 -13.73 0.14 -18.07
N ARG A 222 -13.59 -1.10 -18.54
CA ARG A 222 -13.68 -1.49 -19.97
C ARG A 222 -15.10 -1.82 -20.40
N GLY A 223 -16.13 -1.62 -19.57
CA GLY A 223 -17.52 -1.98 -19.84
C GLY A 223 -17.80 -3.47 -19.83
N LYS A 224 -16.95 -4.27 -19.19
CA LYS A 224 -17.16 -5.72 -19.01
C LYS A 224 -17.80 -5.99 -17.66
N THR A 225 -18.76 -6.94 -17.61
CA THR A 225 -19.28 -7.42 -16.34
C THR A 225 -18.12 -8.10 -15.56
N PRO A 226 -17.76 -7.65 -14.35
CA PRO A 226 -16.72 -8.30 -13.60
C PRO A 226 -17.12 -9.74 -13.26
N ALA A 227 -16.19 -10.68 -13.33
CA ALA A 227 -16.36 -11.96 -12.67
C ALA A 227 -16.59 -11.72 -11.18
N SER A 228 -17.46 -12.52 -10.54
CA SER A 228 -17.78 -12.37 -9.12
C SER A 228 -16.54 -12.07 -8.29
N PRO A 229 -16.59 -11.10 -7.37
CA PRO A 229 -15.44 -10.75 -6.56
C PRO A 229 -14.94 -11.99 -5.81
N ALA A 230 -13.64 -12.25 -5.87
CA ALA A 230 -13.04 -13.27 -5.03
C ALA A 230 -13.36 -12.92 -3.59
N GLY A 231 -14.15 -13.75 -2.91
CA GLY A 231 -14.59 -13.53 -1.53
C GLY A 231 -13.38 -13.53 -0.59
N GLY A 232 -12.86 -12.37 -0.28
CA GLY A 232 -11.80 -12.16 0.68
C GLY A 232 -12.12 -10.91 1.50
N VAL A 233 -12.00 -11.02 2.82
CA VAL A 233 -11.91 -9.88 3.72
C VAL A 233 -10.56 -9.25 3.47
N TYR A 234 -10.55 -8.33 2.54
CA TYR A 234 -9.46 -7.44 2.22
C TYR A 234 -10.06 -6.16 1.74
#